data_04d8002fa7b4766e7e3106e84efa376f
#
_entry.id   04d8002fa7b4766e7e3106e84efa376f
#
_cell.length_a   1.000
_cell.length_b   1.000
_cell.length_c   1.000
_cell.angle_alpha   90.00
_cell.angle_beta   90.00
_cell.angle_gamma   90.00
#
_symmetry.space_group_name_H-M   'P 1'
#
loop_
_entity.id
_entity.type
_entity.pdbx_description
1 polymer ?
#
loop_
_entity_poly.entity_id
_entity_poly.type
_entity_poly.pdbx_seq_one_letter_code
_entity_poly.pdbx_strand_id
1 'polypeptide(L)'
;MASTYSSILNLEIQTTGENSGTWGTITNNNLQKLESAIKGYVSVAIASTSDSLTASDGSTTDEQSNAIVKLTGTLTGNTTMQCEAVESWYIVDNAATMGTYTLGFKPAGGTATGLVAASKHLLYTDGSTMFDVLDDAGNITANGTLDVAGNVNFNGGTFIYNEAGADLDARFEGSSDANLIYLDAGNDRIGIKTASPSTELHVVGGIKATSTIDFDGGTFTFNDTGADLDFRIE
;
A
#
# COMPACT_ATOMS: atom_id res chain seq x y z
N MET A 1 18.24 31.07 32.54
CA MET A 1 16.92 31.00 31.94
C MET A 1 16.58 29.55 31.71
N ALA A 2 15.31 29.17 31.70
CA ALA A 2 14.97 27.81 31.34
C ALA A 2 15.22 27.62 29.84
N SER A 3 15.84 26.51 29.43
CA SER A 3 16.06 26.16 28.03
C SER A 3 14.73 26.07 27.29
N THR A 4 14.74 26.40 25.99
CA THR A 4 13.64 26.19 25.08
C THR A 4 13.95 25.04 24.13
N TYR A 5 12.90 24.40 23.56
CA TYR A 5 13.08 23.22 22.74
C TYR A 5 12.31 23.37 21.42
N SER A 6 12.79 22.71 20.37
CA SER A 6 12.07 22.64 19.10
C SER A 6 10.81 21.75 19.26
N SER A 7 9.74 22.11 18.53
CA SER A 7 8.42 21.46 18.69
C SER A 7 8.32 20.06 18.08
N ILE A 8 9.24 19.64 17.22
CA ILE A 8 9.17 18.39 16.48
C ILE A 8 10.14 17.36 17.03
N LEU A 9 11.42 17.72 17.17
CA LEU A 9 12.46 16.80 17.61
C LEU A 9 12.90 17.05 19.05
N ASN A 10 12.27 17.99 19.78
CA ASN A 10 12.64 18.36 21.14
C ASN A 10 14.14 18.67 21.30
N LEU A 11 14.72 19.33 20.26
CA LEU A 11 16.12 19.81 20.29
C LEU A 11 16.23 21.01 21.21
N GLU A 12 17.25 21.05 22.05
CA GLU A 12 17.49 22.23 22.90
C GLU A 12 17.97 23.42 22.07
N ILE A 13 17.22 24.51 22.12
CA ILE A 13 17.51 25.75 21.43
C ILE A 13 18.32 26.64 22.40
N GLN A 14 19.60 26.77 22.16
CA GLN A 14 20.51 27.50 23.02
C GLN A 14 20.44 28.99 22.79
N THR A 15 20.30 29.78 23.85
CA THR A 15 20.38 31.24 23.81
C THR A 15 21.81 31.71 24.04
N THR A 16 22.21 32.81 23.43
CA THR A 16 23.55 33.38 23.61
C THR A 16 23.85 33.67 25.10
N GLY A 17 24.95 33.10 25.59
CA GLY A 17 25.35 33.18 27.00
C GLY A 17 24.72 32.14 27.93
N GLU A 18 23.85 31.32 27.45
CA GLU A 18 23.29 30.16 28.16
C GLU A 18 24.24 28.96 28.07
N ASN A 19 24.10 27.99 29.00
CA ASN A 19 24.82 26.70 28.97
C ASN A 19 26.35 26.82 29.02
N SER A 20 26.90 27.83 29.71
CA SER A 20 28.34 27.99 29.88
C SER A 20 28.97 26.72 30.50
N GLY A 21 29.93 26.12 29.81
CA GLY A 21 30.58 24.87 30.18
C GLY A 21 29.87 23.60 29.74
N THR A 22 28.60 23.65 29.29
CA THR A 22 27.79 22.47 28.86
C THR A 22 27.31 22.53 27.41
N TRP A 23 27.54 23.63 26.70
CA TRP A 23 27.09 23.84 25.31
C TRP A 23 27.52 22.71 24.36
N GLY A 24 28.74 22.17 24.56
CA GLY A 24 29.24 21.05 23.74
C GLY A 24 28.44 19.75 23.94
N THR A 25 28.03 19.48 25.17
CA THR A 25 27.18 18.34 25.48
C THR A 25 25.81 18.50 24.83
N ILE A 26 25.20 19.67 24.94
CA ILE A 26 23.89 19.97 24.35
C ILE A 26 23.93 19.87 22.82
N THR A 27 24.97 20.43 22.21
CA THR A 27 25.17 20.31 20.75
C THR A 27 25.29 18.85 20.33
N ASN A 28 26.07 18.05 21.05
CA ASN A 28 26.21 16.63 20.76
C ASN A 28 24.88 15.86 20.95
N ASN A 29 24.11 16.16 21.97
CA ASN A 29 22.81 15.57 22.20
C ASN A 29 21.85 15.91 21.03
N ASN A 30 21.82 17.15 20.59
CA ASN A 30 21.03 17.57 19.42
C ASN A 30 21.45 16.82 18.14
N LEU A 31 22.75 16.65 17.91
CA LEU A 31 23.26 15.89 16.76
C LEU A 31 22.87 14.40 16.85
N GLN A 32 22.91 13.80 18.03
CA GLN A 32 22.45 12.42 18.24
C GLN A 32 20.94 12.26 17.97
N LYS A 33 20.13 13.23 18.39
CA LYS A 33 18.71 13.24 18.03
C LYS A 33 18.47 13.32 16.53
N LEU A 34 19.19 14.17 15.83
CA LEU A 34 19.14 14.26 14.36
C LEU A 34 19.59 12.95 13.70
N GLU A 35 20.64 12.31 14.19
CA GLU A 35 21.10 11.01 13.71
C GLU A 35 20.01 9.94 13.89
N SER A 36 19.37 9.90 15.06
CA SER A 36 18.25 8.99 15.35
C SER A 36 17.06 9.24 14.43
N ALA A 37 16.71 10.49 14.16
CA ALA A 37 15.63 10.86 13.25
C ALA A 37 15.89 10.44 11.79
N ILE A 38 17.16 10.34 11.40
CA ILE A 38 17.55 9.97 10.03
C ILE A 38 17.69 8.44 9.87
N LYS A 39 18.34 7.77 10.84
CA LYS A 39 18.72 6.34 10.74
C LYS A 39 18.49 5.54 12.01
N GLY A 40 17.92 6.12 13.05
CA GLY A 40 17.71 5.47 14.32
C GLY A 40 16.73 4.30 14.21
N TYR A 41 16.99 3.27 15.01
CA TYR A 41 16.15 2.10 15.17
C TYR A 41 15.91 1.86 16.66
N VAL A 42 14.66 1.64 17.03
CA VAL A 42 14.29 1.27 18.40
C VAL A 42 13.34 0.08 18.39
N SER A 43 13.46 -0.78 19.41
CA SER A 43 12.50 -1.86 19.65
C SER A 43 11.71 -1.57 20.92
N VAL A 44 10.40 -1.42 20.75
CA VAL A 44 9.45 -1.08 21.83
C VAL A 44 8.60 -2.30 22.13
N ALA A 45 8.57 -2.71 23.38
CA ALA A 45 7.70 -3.78 23.84
C ALA A 45 6.36 -3.17 24.28
N ILE A 46 5.28 -3.57 23.65
CA ILE A 46 3.92 -3.15 24.02
C ILE A 46 3.57 -3.75 25.38
N ALA A 47 3.33 -2.90 26.37
CA ALA A 47 3.10 -3.28 27.75
C ALA A 47 1.63 -3.20 28.17
N SER A 48 0.80 -2.44 27.42
CA SER A 48 -0.61 -2.20 27.76
C SER A 48 -1.48 -2.00 26.51
N THR A 49 -2.80 -1.90 26.69
CA THR A 49 -3.75 -1.62 25.60
C THR A 49 -3.75 -0.16 25.14
N SER A 50 -3.09 0.74 25.87
CA SER A 50 -2.80 2.11 25.46
C SER A 50 -1.38 2.43 25.88
N ASP A 51 -0.49 2.48 24.91
CA ASP A 51 0.94 2.68 25.12
C ASP A 51 1.44 3.88 24.31
N SER A 52 2.58 4.44 24.66
CA SER A 52 3.10 5.64 24.02
C SER A 52 4.60 5.53 23.84
N LEU A 53 5.10 5.98 22.69
CA LEU A 53 6.52 6.20 22.50
C LEU A 53 7.00 7.29 23.46
N THR A 54 8.14 7.06 24.09
CA THR A 54 8.75 8.07 24.96
C THR A 54 9.22 9.27 24.15
N ALA A 55 8.95 10.46 24.69
CA ALA A 55 9.37 11.73 24.14
C ALA A 55 9.67 12.68 25.28
N SER A 56 10.84 13.30 25.29
CA SER A 56 11.28 14.20 26.35
C SER A 56 12.21 15.26 25.80
N ASP A 57 12.10 16.46 26.34
CA ASP A 57 12.96 17.57 26.00
C ASP A 57 14.45 17.27 26.22
N GLY A 58 15.27 17.45 25.19
CA GLY A 58 16.72 17.24 25.25
C GLY A 58 17.19 15.80 25.43
N SER A 59 16.30 14.82 25.53
CA SER A 59 16.66 13.39 25.68
C SER A 59 17.23 12.83 24.40
N THR A 60 18.26 11.98 24.50
CA THR A 60 18.85 11.24 23.36
C THR A 60 18.38 9.79 23.29
N THR A 61 17.50 9.36 24.21
CA THR A 61 17.03 7.97 24.34
C THR A 61 15.54 7.83 24.03
N ASP A 62 14.91 8.88 23.50
CA ASP A 62 13.50 8.87 23.14
C ASP A 62 13.20 7.89 22.02
N GLU A 63 12.18 7.06 22.23
CA GLU A 63 11.71 6.10 21.23
C GLU A 63 11.17 6.81 19.98
N GLN A 64 10.40 7.87 20.19
CA GLN A 64 9.80 8.68 19.13
C GLN A 64 10.82 9.35 18.19
N SER A 65 12.04 9.61 18.67
CA SER A 65 13.09 10.24 17.87
C SER A 65 13.69 9.32 16.80
N ASN A 66 13.32 8.04 16.77
CA ASN A 66 13.88 7.08 15.83
C ASN A 66 13.05 6.99 14.54
N ALA A 67 13.72 6.93 13.40
CA ALA A 67 13.09 6.75 12.10
C ALA A 67 12.41 5.39 11.96
N ILE A 68 12.93 4.34 12.62
CA ILE A 68 12.42 2.98 12.56
C ILE A 68 12.02 2.53 13.96
N VAL A 69 10.74 2.18 14.11
CA VAL A 69 10.16 1.69 15.36
C VAL A 69 9.69 0.25 15.17
N LYS A 70 10.29 -0.68 15.87
CA LYS A 70 9.84 -2.07 15.92
C LYS A 70 8.94 -2.27 17.13
N LEU A 71 7.70 -2.63 16.91
CA LEU A 71 6.74 -2.98 17.94
C LEU A 71 6.80 -4.49 18.23
N THR A 72 6.95 -4.86 19.50
CA THR A 72 7.08 -6.26 19.93
C THR A 72 6.15 -6.54 21.11
N GLY A 73 6.08 -7.80 21.54
CA GLY A 73 5.23 -8.23 22.64
C GLY A 73 3.98 -8.98 22.18
N THR A 74 3.14 -9.39 23.14
CA THR A 74 1.89 -10.09 22.88
C THR A 74 0.73 -9.24 23.37
N LEU A 75 -0.22 -8.95 22.50
CA LEU A 75 -1.40 -8.13 22.84
C LEU A 75 -2.35 -8.92 23.76
N THR A 76 -2.89 -8.24 24.75
CA THR A 76 -3.90 -8.75 25.67
C THR A 76 -5.29 -8.15 25.46
N GLY A 77 -5.41 -7.23 24.49
CA GLY A 77 -6.62 -6.53 24.10
C GLY A 77 -6.37 -5.70 22.84
N ASN A 78 -7.41 -5.06 22.29
CA ASN A 78 -7.25 -4.08 21.25
C ASN A 78 -6.35 -2.94 21.77
N THR A 79 -5.27 -2.68 21.06
CA THR A 79 -4.18 -1.83 21.53
C THR A 79 -3.99 -0.63 20.63
N THR A 80 -3.59 0.48 21.23
CA THR A 80 -3.16 1.68 20.50
C THR A 80 -1.80 2.14 20.99
N MET A 81 -0.84 2.25 20.07
CA MET A 81 0.45 2.94 20.29
C MET A 81 0.29 4.41 19.92
N GLN A 82 0.85 5.31 20.73
CA GLN A 82 0.77 6.75 20.51
C GLN A 82 2.16 7.37 20.30
N CYS A 83 2.25 8.36 19.45
CA CYS A 83 3.36 9.33 19.37
C CYS A 83 2.88 10.71 19.80
N GLU A 84 3.76 11.69 19.92
CA GLU A 84 3.34 13.09 20.14
C GLU A 84 2.49 13.61 18.98
N ALA A 85 1.66 14.61 19.28
CA ALA A 85 0.79 15.27 18.31
C ALA A 85 1.55 16.32 17.48
N VAL A 86 2.58 15.88 16.76
CA VAL A 86 3.42 16.70 15.88
C VAL A 86 3.56 16.05 14.51
N GLU A 87 3.83 16.83 13.49
CA GLU A 87 4.14 16.31 12.15
C GLU A 87 5.38 15.40 12.20
N SER A 88 5.26 14.19 11.71
CA SER A 88 6.34 13.21 11.70
C SER A 88 6.10 12.07 10.71
N TRP A 89 7.12 11.26 10.49
CA TRP A 89 7.03 10.03 9.72
C TRP A 89 7.78 8.90 10.43
N TYR A 90 7.34 7.65 10.22
CA TYR A 90 7.91 6.47 10.84
C TYR A 90 7.92 5.30 9.87
N ILE A 91 8.98 4.50 9.90
CA ILE A 91 8.90 3.11 9.42
C ILE A 91 8.57 2.24 10.65
N VAL A 92 7.38 1.65 10.66
CA VAL A 92 6.95 0.79 11.76
C VAL A 92 7.05 -0.67 11.36
N ASP A 93 7.86 -1.46 12.08
CA ASP A 93 7.93 -2.92 11.96
C ASP A 93 7.01 -3.54 13.02
N ASN A 94 5.83 -3.96 12.63
CA ASN A 94 4.89 -4.62 13.54
C ASN A 94 5.26 -6.10 13.71
N ALA A 95 6.11 -6.39 14.69
CA ALA A 95 6.49 -7.74 15.09
C ALA A 95 5.74 -8.22 16.37
N ALA A 96 4.68 -7.51 16.77
CA ALA A 96 3.86 -7.91 17.90
C ALA A 96 2.99 -9.14 17.54
N THR A 97 2.79 -10.01 18.53
CA THR A 97 1.83 -11.11 18.42
C THR A 97 0.43 -10.59 18.73
N MET A 98 -0.37 -10.37 17.70
CA MET A 98 -1.67 -9.70 17.83
C MET A 98 -2.80 -10.66 18.26
N GLY A 99 -2.74 -11.95 17.89
CA GLY A 99 -3.83 -12.89 18.16
C GLY A 99 -5.11 -12.46 17.42
N THR A 100 -6.20 -12.29 18.18
CA THR A 100 -7.49 -11.78 17.67
C THR A 100 -7.69 -10.28 17.88
N TYR A 101 -6.69 -9.60 18.42
CA TYR A 101 -6.75 -8.19 18.76
C TYR A 101 -6.23 -7.31 17.63
N THR A 102 -6.57 -6.03 17.66
CA THR A 102 -6.10 -5.01 16.72
C THR A 102 -5.00 -4.16 17.36
N LEU A 103 -4.08 -3.69 16.53
CA LEU A 103 -3.06 -2.71 16.90
C LEU A 103 -3.21 -1.48 16.04
N GLY A 104 -3.42 -0.33 16.64
CA GLY A 104 -3.44 0.96 15.95
C GLY A 104 -2.22 1.81 16.33
N PHE A 105 -1.83 2.72 15.43
CA PHE A 105 -0.82 3.74 15.70
C PHE A 105 -1.41 5.13 15.42
N LYS A 106 -1.20 6.10 16.34
CA LYS A 106 -1.81 7.44 16.21
C LYS A 106 -0.98 8.53 16.88
N PRO A 107 -1.14 9.80 16.49
CA PRO A 107 -0.71 10.92 17.33
C PRO A 107 -1.59 11.03 18.59
N ALA A 108 -1.06 11.57 19.66
CA ALA A 108 -1.77 11.78 20.92
C ALA A 108 -3.05 12.58 20.71
N GLY A 109 -4.19 12.05 21.16
CA GLY A 109 -5.50 12.66 20.93
C GLY A 109 -6.05 12.54 19.50
N GLY A 110 -5.29 12.00 18.56
CA GLY A 110 -5.63 11.96 17.14
C GLY A 110 -6.28 10.66 16.66
N THR A 111 -6.41 10.54 15.33
CA THR A 111 -6.98 9.38 14.64
C THR A 111 -5.90 8.35 14.34
N ALA A 112 -6.20 7.07 14.62
CA ALA A 112 -5.28 5.96 14.39
C ALA A 112 -5.43 5.40 12.97
N THR A 113 -4.30 4.89 12.42
CA THR A 113 -4.30 3.86 11.38
C THR A 113 -4.12 2.47 12.00
N GLY A 114 -4.66 1.43 11.40
CA GLY A 114 -4.47 0.04 11.83
C GLY A 114 -3.14 -0.52 11.34
N LEU A 115 -2.50 -1.35 12.13
CA LEU A 115 -1.27 -2.05 11.74
C LEU A 115 -1.57 -3.53 11.48
N VAL A 116 -1.18 -4.02 10.31
CA VAL A 116 -1.30 -5.44 9.96
C VAL A 116 -0.26 -6.26 10.71
N ALA A 117 -0.62 -7.47 11.14
CA ALA A 117 0.28 -8.38 11.85
C ALA A 117 1.49 -8.79 10.97
N ALA A 118 2.67 -8.82 11.56
CA ALA A 118 3.93 -9.23 10.92
C ALA A 118 4.28 -8.44 9.63
N SER A 119 3.84 -7.17 9.54
CA SER A 119 4.06 -6.30 8.40
C SER A 119 4.93 -5.09 8.74
N LYS A 120 5.31 -4.36 7.69
CA LYS A 120 6.06 -3.10 7.80
C LYS A 120 5.26 -2.00 7.15
N HIS A 121 5.16 -0.88 7.82
CA HIS A 121 4.36 0.27 7.45
C HIS A 121 5.25 1.49 7.26
N LEU A 122 4.99 2.30 6.25
CA LEU A 122 5.52 3.65 6.14
C LEU A 122 4.42 4.62 6.54
N LEU A 123 4.53 5.17 7.73
CA LEU A 123 3.53 6.04 8.32
C LEU A 123 3.93 7.50 8.24
N TYR A 124 2.94 8.35 8.10
CA TYR A 124 3.05 9.81 8.20
C TYR A 124 1.92 10.35 9.07
N THR A 125 2.19 11.37 9.86
CA THR A 125 1.17 12.10 10.62
C THR A 125 1.29 13.61 10.43
N ASP A 126 0.14 14.27 10.32
CA ASP A 126 0.02 15.73 10.33
C ASP A 126 -0.15 16.31 11.76
N GLY A 127 0.08 15.48 12.79
CA GLY A 127 -0.12 15.82 14.20
C GLY A 127 -1.54 15.55 14.71
N SER A 128 -2.50 15.22 13.83
CA SER A 128 -3.89 14.92 14.20
C SER A 128 -4.37 13.56 13.67
N THR A 129 -3.88 13.13 12.54
CA THR A 129 -4.23 11.85 11.90
C THR A 129 -2.96 11.10 11.51
N MET A 130 -2.97 9.78 11.68
CA MET A 130 -1.95 8.90 11.16
C MET A 130 -2.40 8.30 9.82
N PHE A 131 -1.55 8.39 8.82
CA PHE A 131 -1.77 7.84 7.48
C PHE A 131 -0.76 6.73 7.21
N ASP A 132 -1.21 5.61 6.67
CA ASP A 132 -0.33 4.62 6.07
C ASP A 132 -0.14 4.97 4.59
N VAL A 133 1.11 5.14 4.16
CA VAL A 133 1.47 5.51 2.78
C VAL A 133 1.28 4.31 1.83
N LEU A 134 1.46 3.11 2.38
CA LEU A 134 1.15 1.85 1.70
C LEU A 134 -0.02 1.24 2.46
N ASP A 135 -1.23 1.32 1.93
CA ASP A 135 -2.47 0.83 2.52
C ASP A 135 -2.30 -0.38 3.47
N ASP A 136 -3.01 -0.37 4.60
CA ASP A 136 -2.99 -1.38 5.69
C ASP A 136 -3.15 -2.84 5.25
N ALA A 137 -3.73 -3.10 4.10
CA ALA A 137 -3.90 -4.44 3.55
C ALA A 137 -2.74 -4.88 2.64
N GLY A 138 -1.67 -4.09 2.53
CA GLY A 138 -0.62 -4.28 1.55
C GLY A 138 -1.07 -3.95 0.12
N ASN A 139 -2.18 -3.25 -0.02
CA ASN A 139 -2.71 -2.80 -1.30
C ASN A 139 -1.95 -1.54 -1.75
N ILE A 140 -1.71 -1.43 -3.03
CA ILE A 140 -1.24 -0.20 -3.66
C ILE A 140 -2.44 0.47 -4.30
N THR A 141 -2.92 1.57 -3.70
CA THR A 141 -3.98 2.39 -4.31
C THR A 141 -3.34 3.48 -5.15
N ALA A 142 -3.39 3.35 -6.47
CA ALA A 142 -2.97 4.39 -7.39
C ALA A 142 -4.20 5.22 -7.80
N ASN A 143 -4.28 6.49 -7.39
CA ASN A 143 -5.33 7.43 -7.80
C ASN A 143 -5.11 7.97 -9.23
N GLY A 144 -4.45 7.23 -10.07
CA GLY A 144 -4.10 7.54 -11.44
C GLY A 144 -3.58 6.30 -12.15
N THR A 145 -2.67 6.49 -13.09
CA THR A 145 -2.05 5.39 -13.82
C THR A 145 -0.97 4.72 -12.98
N LEU A 146 -1.00 3.39 -12.85
CA LEU A 146 0.13 2.59 -12.38
C LEU A 146 0.94 2.17 -13.61
N ASP A 147 2.10 2.79 -13.83
CA ASP A 147 3.04 2.42 -14.88
C ASP A 147 4.12 1.48 -14.30
N VAL A 148 4.18 0.25 -14.82
CA VAL A 148 5.16 -0.75 -14.42
C VAL A 148 6.03 -1.10 -15.62
N ALA A 149 7.28 -0.63 -15.61
CA ALA A 149 8.23 -0.86 -16.70
C ALA A 149 8.74 -2.31 -16.81
N GLY A 150 8.44 -3.16 -15.83
CA GLY A 150 8.84 -4.56 -15.76
C GLY A 150 7.66 -5.52 -15.77
N ASN A 151 7.91 -6.76 -15.35
CA ASN A 151 6.86 -7.77 -15.22
C ASN A 151 6.02 -7.54 -13.96
N VAL A 152 4.70 -7.75 -14.06
CA VAL A 152 3.80 -7.88 -12.92
C VAL A 152 3.50 -9.37 -12.72
N ASN A 153 3.90 -9.91 -11.57
CA ASN A 153 3.65 -11.30 -11.22
C ASN A 153 2.57 -11.39 -10.15
N PHE A 154 1.47 -12.07 -10.47
CA PHE A 154 0.42 -12.41 -9.50
C PHE A 154 0.64 -13.84 -8.99
N ASN A 155 1.31 -13.98 -7.84
CA ASN A 155 1.65 -15.26 -7.24
C ASN A 155 0.64 -15.64 -6.16
N GLY A 156 -0.34 -16.43 -6.53
CA GLY A 156 -1.43 -16.88 -5.64
C GLY A 156 -2.62 -15.91 -5.62
N GLY A 157 -3.79 -16.44 -5.27
CA GLY A 157 -5.02 -15.67 -5.26
C GLY A 157 -5.66 -15.50 -6.65
N THR A 158 -6.66 -14.67 -6.72
CA THR A 158 -7.44 -14.37 -7.94
C THR A 158 -7.04 -12.99 -8.46
N PHE A 159 -6.77 -12.88 -9.75
CA PHE A 159 -6.70 -11.58 -10.43
C PHE A 159 -8.12 -11.17 -10.80
N ILE A 160 -8.62 -10.11 -10.18
CA ILE A 160 -9.93 -9.55 -10.48
C ILE A 160 -9.73 -8.20 -11.12
N TYR A 161 -10.33 -8.01 -12.29
CA TYR A 161 -10.45 -6.75 -12.99
C TYR A 161 -11.91 -6.30 -12.90
N ASN A 162 -12.13 -5.03 -12.53
CA ASN A 162 -13.48 -4.45 -12.44
C ASN A 162 -14.39 -5.10 -11.39
N GLU A 163 -13.92 -5.26 -10.15
CA GLU A 163 -14.69 -5.84 -9.03
C GLU A 163 -16.03 -5.11 -8.77
N ALA A 164 -16.11 -3.82 -9.06
CA ALA A 164 -17.31 -3.03 -8.86
C ALA A 164 -18.37 -3.21 -9.97
N GLY A 165 -18.09 -4.00 -11.03
CA GLY A 165 -19.02 -4.18 -12.15
C GLY A 165 -19.36 -2.90 -12.91
N ALA A 166 -18.44 -1.92 -12.93
CA ALA A 166 -18.60 -0.70 -13.69
C ALA A 166 -18.38 -0.96 -15.20
N ASP A 167 -18.82 -0.03 -16.06
CA ASP A 167 -18.49 -0.04 -17.50
C ASP A 167 -17.03 0.39 -17.69
N LEU A 168 -16.11 -0.53 -17.39
CA LEU A 168 -14.65 -0.36 -17.48
C LEU A 168 -14.08 -1.45 -18.38
N ASP A 169 -13.69 -1.07 -19.57
CA ASP A 169 -13.09 -1.97 -20.55
C ASP A 169 -11.65 -2.33 -20.22
N ALA A 170 -11.24 -3.56 -20.58
CA ALA A 170 -9.82 -3.95 -20.54
C ALA A 170 -9.31 -4.29 -21.95
N ARG A 171 -8.05 -3.94 -22.20
CA ARG A 171 -7.42 -4.14 -23.49
C ARG A 171 -6.02 -4.72 -23.34
N PHE A 172 -5.74 -5.77 -24.12
CA PHE A 172 -4.40 -6.32 -24.30
C PHE A 172 -3.95 -5.99 -25.72
N GLU A 173 -2.86 -5.28 -25.83
CA GLU A 173 -2.31 -4.85 -27.12
C GLU A 173 -1.23 -5.81 -27.60
N GLY A 174 -1.20 -6.07 -28.90
CA GLY A 174 -0.09 -6.69 -29.60
C GLY A 174 0.83 -5.61 -30.20
N SER A 175 1.98 -6.02 -30.74
CA SER A 175 2.93 -5.10 -31.38
C SER A 175 2.37 -4.37 -32.62
N SER A 176 1.33 -4.91 -33.25
CA SER A 176 0.68 -4.36 -34.47
C SER A 176 -0.85 -4.36 -34.41
N ASP A 177 -1.42 -4.80 -33.30
CA ASP A 177 -2.88 -4.85 -33.10
C ASP A 177 -3.21 -4.30 -31.72
N ALA A 178 -3.87 -3.15 -31.71
CA ALA A 178 -4.24 -2.46 -30.46
C ALA A 178 -5.37 -3.18 -29.71
N ASN A 179 -6.05 -4.14 -30.30
CA ASN A 179 -7.20 -4.84 -29.73
C ASN A 179 -7.01 -6.37 -29.80
N LEU A 180 -5.80 -6.85 -29.50
CA LEU A 180 -5.50 -8.28 -29.55
C LEU A 180 -6.50 -9.11 -28.72
N ILE A 181 -6.82 -8.63 -27.50
CA ILE A 181 -7.97 -9.04 -26.70
C ILE A 181 -8.63 -7.80 -26.14
N TYR A 182 -9.92 -7.69 -26.27
CA TYR A 182 -10.73 -6.59 -25.77
C TYR A 182 -11.89 -7.13 -24.92
N LEU A 183 -12.02 -6.63 -23.71
CA LEU A 183 -13.13 -6.91 -22.80
C LEU A 183 -14.04 -5.70 -22.77
N ASP A 184 -15.22 -5.81 -23.37
CA ASP A 184 -16.28 -4.79 -23.40
C ASP A 184 -17.19 -5.03 -22.19
N ALA A 185 -16.91 -4.32 -21.10
CA ALA A 185 -17.64 -4.51 -19.83
C ALA A 185 -19.05 -3.94 -19.89
N GLY A 186 -19.29 -2.93 -20.72
CA GLY A 186 -20.62 -2.32 -20.89
C GLY A 186 -21.62 -3.22 -21.62
N ASN A 187 -21.13 -4.18 -22.42
CA ASN A 187 -21.95 -5.12 -23.19
C ASN A 187 -21.73 -6.60 -22.84
N ASP A 188 -20.89 -6.89 -21.83
CA ASP A 188 -20.52 -8.25 -21.39
C ASP A 188 -19.95 -9.11 -22.54
N ARG A 189 -18.99 -8.58 -23.33
CA ARG A 189 -18.48 -9.22 -24.54
C ARG A 189 -16.96 -9.29 -24.57
N ILE A 190 -16.45 -10.26 -25.33
CA ILE A 190 -15.02 -10.43 -25.61
C ILE A 190 -14.79 -10.29 -27.12
N GLY A 191 -13.90 -9.36 -27.48
CA GLY A 191 -13.39 -9.21 -28.84
C GLY A 191 -11.98 -9.76 -28.97
N ILE A 192 -11.74 -10.57 -29.99
CA ILE A 192 -10.40 -10.93 -30.45
C ILE A 192 -10.15 -10.17 -31.75
N LYS A 193 -9.17 -9.27 -31.74
CA LYS A 193 -8.85 -8.33 -32.84
C LYS A 193 -10.00 -7.39 -33.23
N THR A 194 -10.86 -7.05 -32.30
CA THR A 194 -11.92 -6.05 -32.48
C THR A 194 -12.24 -5.36 -31.15
N ALA A 195 -12.43 -4.03 -31.20
CA ALA A 195 -12.92 -3.21 -30.08
C ALA A 195 -14.45 -3.08 -30.07
N SER A 196 -15.15 -3.70 -31.02
CA SER A 196 -16.61 -3.61 -31.15
C SER A 196 -17.20 -5.02 -31.32
N PRO A 197 -17.15 -5.86 -30.29
CA PRO A 197 -17.71 -7.19 -30.38
C PRO A 197 -19.24 -7.13 -30.53
N SER A 198 -19.79 -7.86 -31.52
CA SER A 198 -21.23 -7.90 -31.82
C SER A 198 -21.96 -9.05 -31.12
N THR A 199 -21.22 -9.99 -30.55
CA THR A 199 -21.70 -11.16 -29.80
C THR A 199 -20.81 -11.34 -28.56
N GLU A 200 -21.20 -12.22 -27.62
CA GLU A 200 -20.46 -12.52 -26.39
C GLU A 200 -18.98 -12.85 -26.63
N LEU A 201 -18.68 -13.58 -27.72
CA LEU A 201 -17.34 -13.78 -28.24
C LEU A 201 -17.30 -13.46 -29.72
N HIS A 202 -16.62 -12.39 -30.11
CA HIS A 202 -16.39 -12.00 -31.50
C HIS A 202 -14.92 -12.13 -31.87
N VAL A 203 -14.61 -13.03 -32.81
CA VAL A 203 -13.25 -13.25 -33.32
C VAL A 203 -13.12 -12.76 -34.75
N VAL A 204 -12.27 -11.75 -34.97
CA VAL A 204 -11.90 -11.30 -36.33
C VAL A 204 -10.64 -12.06 -36.74
N GLY A 205 -10.85 -13.21 -37.37
CA GLY A 205 -9.79 -14.12 -37.82
C GLY A 205 -10.18 -15.59 -37.74
N GLY A 206 -9.21 -16.46 -37.93
CA GLY A 206 -9.42 -17.92 -37.86
C GLY A 206 -9.36 -18.46 -36.42
N ILE A 207 -10.15 -19.47 -36.15
CA ILE A 207 -10.09 -20.28 -34.94
C ILE A 207 -9.49 -21.64 -35.29
N LYS A 208 -8.41 -22.06 -34.62
CA LYS A 208 -7.82 -23.40 -34.75
C LYS A 208 -7.92 -24.11 -33.42
N ALA A 209 -8.66 -25.21 -33.40
CA ALA A 209 -8.63 -26.16 -32.28
C ALA A 209 -7.85 -27.41 -32.68
N THR A 210 -7.03 -27.92 -31.77
CA THR A 210 -6.25 -29.15 -31.97
C THR A 210 -6.89 -30.36 -31.29
N SER A 211 -8.05 -30.16 -30.67
CA SER A 211 -8.88 -31.18 -30.05
C SER A 211 -10.35 -30.91 -30.42
N THR A 212 -11.28 -31.53 -29.72
CA THR A 212 -12.70 -31.39 -29.96
C THR A 212 -13.18 -29.96 -29.70
N ILE A 213 -14.04 -29.41 -30.56
CA ILE A 213 -14.91 -28.27 -30.25
C ILE A 213 -16.30 -28.85 -30.05
N ASP A 214 -16.87 -28.65 -28.87
CA ASP A 214 -18.22 -29.08 -28.54
C ASP A 214 -19.15 -27.86 -28.58
N PHE A 215 -20.24 -27.96 -29.36
CA PHE A 215 -21.28 -26.95 -29.43
C PHE A 215 -22.56 -27.57 -28.84
N ASP A 216 -22.76 -27.36 -27.52
CA ASP A 216 -23.91 -27.92 -26.81
C ASP A 216 -25.08 -26.92 -26.82
N GLY A 217 -26.18 -27.32 -27.40
CA GLY A 217 -27.41 -26.53 -27.52
C GLY A 217 -27.38 -25.45 -28.60
N GLY A 218 -28.50 -25.17 -29.20
CA GLY A 218 -28.66 -24.13 -30.22
C GLY A 218 -28.36 -24.57 -31.66
N THR A 219 -28.30 -23.63 -32.56
CA THR A 219 -28.09 -23.85 -34.01
C THR A 219 -26.64 -23.60 -34.36
N PHE A 220 -26.02 -24.51 -35.07
CA PHE A 220 -24.72 -24.31 -35.67
C PHE A 220 -24.89 -23.78 -37.11
N THR A 221 -24.48 -22.53 -37.36
CA THR A 221 -24.67 -21.87 -38.64
C THR A 221 -23.31 -21.70 -39.33
N PHE A 222 -23.20 -22.25 -40.56
CA PHE A 222 -22.08 -21.97 -41.46
C PHE A 222 -22.48 -20.91 -42.46
N ASN A 223 -21.69 -19.84 -42.59
CA ASN A 223 -21.82 -18.84 -43.66
C ASN A 223 -23.20 -18.17 -43.72
N ASP A 224 -23.58 -17.49 -42.63
CA ASP A 224 -24.86 -16.78 -42.52
C ASP A 224 -25.05 -15.68 -43.59
N THR A 225 -23.97 -15.12 -44.14
CA THR A 225 -24.00 -14.04 -45.16
C THR A 225 -24.13 -14.54 -46.60
N GLY A 226 -24.20 -15.85 -46.86
CA GLY A 226 -24.41 -16.44 -48.19
C GLY A 226 -23.20 -16.34 -49.14
N ALA A 227 -21.99 -16.11 -48.61
CA ALA A 227 -20.77 -16.23 -49.43
C ALA A 227 -20.48 -17.70 -49.76
N ASP A 228 -19.76 -17.95 -50.85
CA ASP A 228 -19.34 -19.30 -51.24
C ASP A 228 -18.23 -19.80 -50.31
N LEU A 229 -18.57 -20.63 -49.34
CA LEU A 229 -17.64 -21.24 -48.39
C LEU A 229 -17.67 -22.75 -48.53
N ASP A 230 -16.51 -23.36 -48.75
CA ASP A 230 -16.35 -24.80 -48.73
C ASP A 230 -16.41 -25.36 -47.29
N PHE A 231 -17.35 -26.24 -47.01
CA PHE A 231 -17.38 -27.08 -45.84
C PHE A 231 -16.71 -28.42 -46.19
N ARG A 232 -15.55 -28.69 -45.61
CA ARG A 232 -14.76 -29.91 -45.85
C ARG A 232 -14.67 -30.76 -44.58
N ILE A 233 -15.05 -32.02 -44.71
CA ILE A 233 -14.84 -33.06 -43.70
C ILE A 233 -13.82 -34.04 -44.29
N GLU A 234 -12.69 -34.22 -43.56
CA GLU A 234 -11.63 -35.19 -43.88
C GLU A 234 -11.60 -36.31 -42.87
#